data_83bc9603241caf3a477393d5ec22d31d
#
_entry.id   83bc9603241caf3a477393d5ec22d31d
#
_cell.length_a   1.000
_cell.length_b   1.000
_cell.length_c   1.000
_cell.angle_alpha   90.00
_cell.angle_beta   90.00
_cell.angle_gamma   90.00
#
_symmetry.space_group_name_H-M   'P 1'
#
loop_
_entity.id
_entity.type
_entity.pdbx_description
1 polymer ?
#
loop_
_entity_poly.entity_id
_entity_poly.type
_entity_poly.pdbx_seq_one_letter_code
_entity_poly.pdbx_strand_id
1 'polypeptide(L)'
;VMDPHTGEILAMAVLPSYNPNIFWDFEPHQWRNRAVTDCYEPGSTIKAFLLAAALEEGIVSPLTRFYCEQGKMRIANHTVNDTKPHGDLTVEEIVVYSSNIGAVKIGQKLGYRPFCNYLLKFGFGEKTGLDTIGERSGHLREVKETRPVDQATLYFGQGMLSSSIQLVTAMSVIANGGKLVRPYIVCLLYTSPSPRD
;
A
#
# COMPACT_ATOMS: atom_id res chain seq x y z
N VAL A 1 -13.76 3.22 2.32
CA VAL A 1 -13.50 4.31 3.30
C VAL A 1 -13.39 3.67 4.67
N MET A 2 -12.38 4.06 5.44
CA MET A 2 -12.09 3.53 6.78
C MET A 2 -11.80 4.70 7.72
N ASP A 3 -12.28 4.62 8.95
CA ASP A 3 -11.87 5.53 10.01
C ASP A 3 -10.43 5.16 10.44
N PRO A 4 -9.45 6.07 10.34
CA PRO A 4 -8.06 5.74 10.63
C PRO A 4 -7.78 5.51 12.12
N HIS A 5 -8.61 6.02 13.02
CA HIS A 5 -8.40 5.91 14.46
C HIS A 5 -8.99 4.63 15.05
N THR A 6 -10.12 4.16 14.51
CA THR A 6 -10.86 3.00 15.04
C THR A 6 -10.65 1.74 14.21
N GLY A 7 -10.42 1.87 12.90
CA GLY A 7 -10.41 0.76 11.96
C GLY A 7 -11.79 0.43 11.38
N GLU A 8 -12.84 1.18 11.75
CA GLU A 8 -14.19 0.98 11.23
C GLU A 8 -14.26 1.19 9.71
N ILE A 9 -14.84 0.23 8.99
CA ILE A 9 -15.09 0.36 7.56
C ILE A 9 -16.41 1.09 7.36
N LEU A 10 -16.33 2.39 7.06
CA LEU A 10 -17.48 3.26 6.86
C LEU A 10 -18.18 3.04 5.51
N ALA A 11 -17.45 2.60 4.49
CA ALA A 11 -17.99 2.25 3.18
C ALA A 11 -17.04 1.32 2.44
N MET A 12 -17.61 0.31 1.77
CA MET A 12 -16.91 -0.59 0.87
C MET A 12 -17.79 -0.85 -0.35
N ALA A 13 -17.33 -0.45 -1.54
CA ALA A 13 -18.06 -0.65 -2.79
C ALA A 13 -17.16 -1.36 -3.80
N VAL A 14 -17.70 -2.36 -4.50
CA VAL A 14 -16.99 -3.18 -5.48
C VAL A 14 -17.84 -3.36 -6.71
N LEU A 15 -17.23 -3.33 -7.89
CA LEU A 15 -17.86 -3.63 -9.17
C LEU A 15 -17.10 -4.76 -9.89
N PRO A 16 -17.80 -5.66 -10.65
CA PRO A 16 -19.25 -5.78 -10.71
C PRO A 16 -19.84 -6.20 -9.37
N SER A 17 -21.08 -5.80 -9.08
CA SER A 17 -21.80 -6.19 -7.86
C SER A 17 -22.94 -7.16 -8.20
N TYR A 18 -23.57 -7.71 -7.17
CA TYR A 18 -24.70 -8.60 -7.29
C TYR A 18 -25.74 -8.31 -6.21
N ASN A 19 -26.98 -8.79 -6.42
CA ASN A 19 -28.00 -8.76 -5.40
C ASN A 19 -27.92 -10.06 -4.58
N PRO A 20 -27.55 -10.02 -3.29
CA PRO A 20 -27.39 -11.22 -2.47
C PRO A 20 -28.70 -12.01 -2.25
N ASN A 21 -29.88 -11.38 -2.44
CA ASN A 21 -31.17 -12.05 -2.29
C ASN A 21 -31.53 -12.96 -3.49
N ILE A 22 -30.87 -12.78 -4.63
CA ILE A 22 -31.04 -13.57 -5.85
C ILE A 22 -29.66 -13.90 -6.44
N PHE A 23 -28.70 -14.29 -5.59
CA PHE A 23 -27.30 -14.47 -5.98
C PHE A 23 -27.11 -15.51 -7.09
N TRP A 24 -28.02 -16.49 -7.21
CA TRP A 24 -28.01 -17.53 -8.26
C TRP A 24 -28.20 -16.99 -9.68
N ASP A 25 -28.73 -15.77 -9.84
CA ASP A 25 -28.90 -15.09 -11.13
C ASP A 25 -27.61 -14.38 -11.59
N PHE A 26 -26.54 -14.46 -10.77
CA PHE A 26 -25.27 -13.80 -11.01
C PHE A 26 -24.13 -14.81 -11.15
N GLU A 27 -23.12 -14.46 -11.93
CA GLU A 27 -21.93 -15.28 -12.13
C GLU A 27 -20.99 -15.28 -10.90
N PRO A 28 -20.28 -16.40 -10.62
CA PRO A 28 -19.40 -16.51 -9.45
C PRO A 28 -18.35 -15.37 -9.33
N HIS A 29 -17.89 -14.81 -10.44
CA HIS A 29 -16.93 -13.70 -10.42
C HIS A 29 -17.51 -12.39 -9.88
N GLN A 30 -18.84 -12.24 -9.85
CA GLN A 30 -19.56 -11.07 -9.32
C GLN A 30 -19.74 -11.15 -7.80
N TRP A 31 -19.68 -12.36 -7.21
CA TRP A 31 -19.81 -12.55 -5.76
C TRP A 31 -18.55 -12.15 -4.99
N ARG A 32 -17.44 -11.95 -5.68
CA ARG A 32 -16.15 -11.68 -5.05
C ARG A 32 -16.08 -10.24 -4.55
N ASN A 33 -15.70 -10.08 -3.28
CA ASN A 33 -15.31 -8.78 -2.74
C ASN A 33 -13.86 -8.47 -3.16
N ARG A 34 -13.69 -7.84 -4.30
CA ARG A 34 -12.38 -7.54 -4.90
C ARG A 34 -11.51 -6.63 -4.03
N ALA A 35 -12.10 -5.82 -3.15
CA ALA A 35 -11.33 -4.99 -2.23
C ALA A 35 -10.48 -5.82 -1.26
N VAL A 36 -10.86 -7.10 -1.04
CA VAL A 36 -10.24 -8.03 -0.09
C VAL A 36 -9.53 -9.18 -0.81
N THR A 37 -10.11 -9.66 -1.92
CA THR A 37 -9.64 -10.88 -2.61
C THR A 37 -8.62 -10.60 -3.71
N ASP A 38 -8.60 -9.40 -4.30
CA ASP A 38 -7.75 -9.08 -5.44
C ASP A 38 -6.53 -8.29 -4.98
N CYS A 39 -5.36 -8.76 -5.40
CA CYS A 39 -4.09 -8.09 -5.14
C CYS A 39 -3.53 -7.52 -6.44
N TYR A 40 -2.96 -6.32 -6.35
CA TYR A 40 -2.37 -5.59 -7.46
C TYR A 40 -1.12 -4.84 -7.01
N GLU A 41 -0.33 -4.39 -7.95
CA GLU A 41 0.81 -3.51 -7.66
C GLU A 41 0.28 -2.11 -7.26
N PRO A 42 0.55 -1.64 -6.03
CA PRO A 42 -0.02 -0.39 -5.52
C PRO A 42 0.54 0.87 -6.22
N GLY A 43 1.66 0.72 -6.94
CA GLY A 43 2.28 1.81 -7.68
C GLY A 43 2.69 2.98 -6.79
N SER A 44 2.56 4.19 -7.30
CA SER A 44 3.05 5.42 -6.65
C SER A 44 2.47 5.72 -5.27
N THR A 45 1.41 5.04 -4.83
CA THR A 45 0.91 5.17 -3.46
C THR A 45 1.95 4.71 -2.42
N ILE A 46 2.85 3.79 -2.80
CA ILE A 46 3.95 3.31 -1.95
C ILE A 46 4.95 4.40 -1.58
N LYS A 47 5.06 5.44 -2.40
CA LYS A 47 5.97 6.58 -2.11
C LYS A 47 5.66 7.28 -0.80
N ALA A 48 4.38 7.28 -0.37
CA ALA A 48 4.01 7.83 0.93
C ALA A 48 4.67 7.06 2.10
N PHE A 49 4.71 5.73 2.01
CA PHE A 49 5.34 4.87 3.02
C PHE A 49 6.87 4.93 2.95
N LEU A 50 7.44 5.02 1.76
CA LEU A 50 8.87 5.24 1.58
C LEU A 50 9.30 6.56 2.23
N LEU A 51 8.53 7.62 2.00
CA LEU A 51 8.82 8.92 2.58
C LEU A 51 8.67 8.92 4.10
N ALA A 52 7.59 8.32 4.62
CA ALA A 52 7.40 8.18 6.06
C ALA A 52 8.60 7.46 6.71
N ALA A 53 9.05 6.35 6.13
CA ALA A 53 10.22 5.61 6.60
C ALA A 53 11.51 6.46 6.55
N ALA A 54 11.74 7.18 5.45
CA ALA A 54 12.94 7.98 5.26
C ALA A 54 13.01 9.21 6.19
N LEU A 55 11.86 9.80 6.50
CA LEU A 55 11.73 10.90 7.45
C LEU A 55 11.92 10.40 8.89
N GLU A 56 11.31 9.27 9.25
CA GLU A 56 11.44 8.65 10.59
C GLU A 56 12.89 8.29 10.91
N GLU A 57 13.62 7.74 9.94
CA GLU A 57 15.06 7.44 10.08
C GLU A 57 15.95 8.70 10.04
N GLY A 58 15.38 9.88 9.81
CA GLY A 58 16.12 11.16 9.79
C GLY A 58 17.12 11.29 8.64
N ILE A 59 17.05 10.42 7.62
CA ILE A 59 17.99 10.43 6.49
C ILE A 59 17.66 11.47 5.44
N VAL A 60 16.43 11.99 5.45
CA VAL A 60 15.96 13.09 4.61
C VAL A 60 15.10 14.05 5.42
N SER A 61 14.98 15.27 4.94
CA SER A 61 13.98 16.26 5.34
C SER A 61 13.14 16.65 4.14
N PRO A 62 11.99 17.33 4.32
CA PRO A 62 11.18 17.80 3.19
C PRO A 62 11.95 18.64 2.16
N LEU A 63 12.97 19.38 2.62
CA LEU A 63 13.82 20.26 1.80
C LEU A 63 15.06 19.57 1.22
N THR A 64 15.35 18.32 1.60
CA THR A 64 16.48 17.56 1.02
C THR A 64 16.27 17.43 -0.49
N ARG A 65 17.31 17.72 -1.28
CA ARG A 65 17.23 17.72 -2.74
C ARG A 65 17.88 16.49 -3.35
N PHE A 66 17.29 16.04 -4.47
CA PHE A 66 17.81 14.97 -5.30
C PHE A 66 17.74 15.37 -6.78
N TYR A 67 18.82 15.17 -7.51
CA TYR A 67 18.82 15.34 -8.96
C TYR A 67 18.10 14.17 -9.63
N CYS A 68 17.02 14.42 -10.37
CA CYS A 68 16.15 13.39 -10.95
C CYS A 68 16.49 13.08 -12.43
N GLU A 69 17.76 13.21 -12.83
CA GLU A 69 18.36 12.72 -14.08
C GLU A 69 17.59 13.13 -15.35
N GLN A 70 16.95 14.30 -15.36
CA GLN A 70 16.08 14.76 -16.45
C GLN A 70 15.02 13.73 -16.87
N GLY A 71 14.54 12.95 -15.89
CA GLY A 71 13.47 11.99 -16.08
C GLY A 71 13.89 10.62 -16.61
N LYS A 72 15.20 10.30 -16.69
CA LYS A 72 15.69 8.99 -17.16
C LYS A 72 16.91 8.53 -16.38
N MET A 73 16.74 7.46 -15.58
CA MET A 73 17.82 6.87 -14.79
C MET A 73 18.04 5.41 -15.18
N ARG A 74 19.29 5.05 -15.48
CA ARG A 74 19.66 3.67 -15.79
C ARG A 74 20.06 2.92 -14.52
N ILE A 75 19.48 1.73 -14.33
CA ILE A 75 19.80 0.79 -13.25
C ILE A 75 20.10 -0.57 -13.88
N ALA A 76 21.35 -0.98 -13.86
CA ALA A 76 21.83 -2.14 -14.61
C ALA A 76 21.40 -2.05 -16.09
N ASN A 77 20.61 -3.04 -16.56
CA ASN A 77 20.13 -3.09 -17.96
C ASN A 77 18.72 -2.48 -18.15
N HIS A 78 18.17 -1.84 -17.14
CA HIS A 78 16.82 -1.25 -17.17
C HIS A 78 16.89 0.27 -17.03
N THR A 79 15.90 0.96 -17.60
CA THR A 79 15.74 2.41 -17.45
C THR A 79 14.48 2.70 -16.67
N VAL A 80 14.63 3.41 -15.55
CA VAL A 80 13.52 3.99 -14.80
C VAL A 80 13.21 5.35 -15.41
N ASN A 81 11.94 5.59 -15.70
CA ASN A 81 11.48 6.84 -16.30
C ASN A 81 10.52 7.57 -15.37
N ASP A 82 10.61 8.89 -15.36
CA ASP A 82 9.56 9.76 -14.85
C ASP A 82 8.58 10.13 -15.98
N THR A 83 7.39 10.56 -15.62
CA THR A 83 6.39 11.04 -16.60
C THR A 83 6.78 12.33 -17.30
N LYS A 84 7.58 13.16 -16.61
CA LYS A 84 8.13 14.42 -17.12
C LYS A 84 9.61 14.51 -16.74
N PRO A 85 10.42 15.21 -17.55
CA PRO A 85 11.81 15.47 -17.19
C PRO A 85 11.89 16.43 -16.00
N HIS A 86 12.66 16.07 -14.98
CA HIS A 86 12.95 16.91 -13.83
C HIS A 86 14.46 16.90 -13.55
N GLY A 87 14.99 18.06 -13.18
CA GLY A 87 16.35 18.23 -12.64
C GLY A 87 16.38 17.98 -11.12
N ASP A 88 16.76 19.00 -10.36
CA ASP A 88 16.75 18.93 -8.90
C ASP A 88 15.36 19.11 -8.34
N LEU A 89 14.91 18.14 -7.55
CA LEU A 89 13.66 18.18 -6.79
C LEU A 89 13.94 18.05 -5.30
N THR A 90 13.20 18.77 -4.48
CA THR A 90 13.10 18.50 -3.04
C THR A 90 12.32 17.21 -2.80
N VAL A 91 12.44 16.64 -1.60
CA VAL A 91 11.65 15.47 -1.19
C VAL A 91 10.14 15.75 -1.29
N GLU A 92 9.70 16.94 -0.94
CA GLU A 92 8.31 17.38 -1.11
C GLU A 92 7.91 17.38 -2.59
N GLU A 93 8.71 17.99 -3.46
CA GLU A 93 8.46 18.03 -4.90
C GLU A 93 8.47 16.62 -5.54
N ILE A 94 9.31 15.70 -5.06
CA ILE A 94 9.31 14.30 -5.51
C ILE A 94 7.95 13.64 -5.29
N VAL A 95 7.29 13.92 -4.17
CA VAL A 95 5.93 13.41 -3.90
C VAL A 95 4.89 14.11 -4.76
N VAL A 96 4.94 15.45 -4.86
CA VAL A 96 3.99 16.25 -5.65
C VAL A 96 4.02 15.85 -7.12
N TYR A 97 5.21 15.71 -7.71
CA TYR A 97 5.36 15.31 -9.11
C TYR A 97 5.40 13.79 -9.31
N SER A 98 5.36 13.04 -8.23
CA SER A 98 5.43 11.57 -8.24
C SER A 98 6.65 11.03 -9.00
N SER A 99 7.83 11.64 -8.82
CA SER A 99 9.06 11.20 -9.48
C SER A 99 9.45 9.79 -9.04
N ASN A 100 9.58 8.88 -9.98
CA ASN A 100 10.08 7.52 -9.75
C ASN A 100 11.58 7.55 -9.43
N ILE A 101 12.32 8.40 -10.13
CA ILE A 101 13.77 8.53 -9.96
C ILE A 101 14.08 9.11 -8.58
N GLY A 102 13.35 10.15 -8.17
CA GLY A 102 13.45 10.70 -6.82
C GLY A 102 13.16 9.64 -5.74
N ALA A 103 12.10 8.85 -5.92
CA ALA A 103 11.76 7.76 -5.01
C ALA A 103 12.87 6.70 -4.95
N VAL A 104 13.44 6.30 -6.09
CA VAL A 104 14.59 5.36 -6.12
C VAL A 104 15.77 5.92 -5.33
N LYS A 105 16.12 7.19 -5.50
CA LYS A 105 17.24 7.82 -4.79
C LYS A 105 17.02 7.92 -3.29
N ILE A 106 15.80 8.24 -2.87
CA ILE A 106 15.40 8.19 -1.44
C ILE A 106 15.54 6.76 -0.91
N GLY A 107 14.98 5.78 -1.64
CA GLY A 107 15.03 4.38 -1.25
C GLY A 107 16.44 3.80 -1.20
N GLN A 108 17.31 4.16 -2.14
CA GLN A 108 18.73 3.77 -2.10
C GLN A 108 19.44 4.34 -0.86
N LYS A 109 19.11 5.57 -0.45
CA LYS A 109 19.67 6.21 0.75
C LYS A 109 19.14 5.55 2.03
N LEU A 110 17.86 5.16 2.07
CA LEU A 110 17.25 4.42 3.18
C LEU A 110 17.80 2.99 3.27
N GLY A 111 17.98 2.35 2.13
CA GLY A 111 18.33 0.94 2.01
C GLY A 111 17.12 0.02 1.84
N TYR A 112 17.31 -1.04 1.06
CA TYR A 112 16.24 -1.96 0.69
C TYR A 112 15.65 -2.71 1.90
N ARG A 113 16.52 -3.29 2.75
CA ARG A 113 16.09 -4.05 3.94
C ARG A 113 15.33 -3.18 4.95
N PRO A 114 15.81 -1.97 5.34
CA PRO A 114 15.03 -1.07 6.17
C PRO A 114 13.66 -0.76 5.58
N PHE A 115 13.56 -0.46 4.27
CA PHE A 115 12.29 -0.18 3.64
C PHE A 115 11.32 -1.37 3.68
N CYS A 116 11.80 -2.60 3.38
CA CYS A 116 10.97 -3.80 3.53
C CYS A 116 10.45 -3.99 4.96
N ASN A 117 11.28 -3.72 5.96
CA ASN A 117 10.86 -3.79 7.37
C ASN A 117 9.77 -2.75 7.69
N TYR A 118 9.84 -1.55 7.13
CA TYR A 118 8.75 -0.56 7.25
C TYR A 118 7.48 -1.03 6.57
N LEU A 119 7.55 -1.59 5.36
CA LEU A 119 6.37 -2.13 4.69
C LEU A 119 5.68 -3.21 5.53
N LEU A 120 6.44 -4.11 6.17
CA LEU A 120 5.90 -5.10 7.11
C LEU A 120 5.23 -4.43 8.34
N LYS A 121 5.87 -3.40 8.93
CA LYS A 121 5.28 -2.64 10.04
C LYS A 121 3.98 -1.92 9.65
N PHE A 122 3.85 -1.50 8.39
CA PHE A 122 2.61 -0.95 7.83
C PHE A 122 1.54 -2.01 7.52
N GLY A 123 1.85 -3.32 7.71
CA GLY A 123 0.92 -4.42 7.51
C GLY A 123 0.89 -5.01 6.10
N PHE A 124 1.81 -4.61 5.21
CA PHE A 124 1.93 -5.25 3.90
C PHE A 124 2.54 -6.66 4.02
N GLY A 125 2.07 -7.58 3.17
CA GLY A 125 2.51 -8.97 3.18
C GLY A 125 1.75 -9.88 4.15
N GLU A 126 0.88 -9.34 4.99
CA GLU A 126 0.06 -10.06 5.96
C GLU A 126 -1.42 -9.73 5.77
N LYS A 127 -2.31 -10.60 6.27
CA LYS A 127 -3.75 -10.31 6.31
C LYS A 127 -4.01 -9.21 7.34
N THR A 128 -4.94 -8.30 7.04
CA THR A 128 -5.32 -7.23 7.97
C THR A 128 -6.17 -7.75 9.14
N GLY A 129 -6.76 -8.95 8.97
CA GLY A 129 -7.66 -9.55 9.94
C GLY A 129 -9.08 -8.96 9.90
N LEU A 130 -9.47 -8.37 8.74
CA LEU A 130 -10.85 -7.95 8.51
C LEU A 130 -11.80 -9.14 8.71
N ASP A 131 -12.95 -8.89 9.31
CA ASP A 131 -13.99 -9.87 9.63
C ASP A 131 -14.79 -10.35 8.40
N THR A 132 -14.08 -10.67 7.30
CA THR A 132 -14.66 -11.20 6.06
C THR A 132 -13.86 -12.39 5.54
N ILE A 133 -14.48 -13.22 4.72
CA ILE A 133 -13.84 -14.37 4.09
C ILE A 133 -13.07 -13.98 2.82
N GLY A 134 -12.03 -14.76 2.48
CA GLY A 134 -11.31 -14.64 1.23
C GLY A 134 -10.19 -13.59 1.21
N GLU A 135 -9.85 -13.02 2.37
CA GLU A 135 -8.76 -12.05 2.47
C GLU A 135 -7.41 -12.64 2.01
N ARG A 136 -6.71 -11.87 1.19
CA ARG A 136 -5.37 -12.18 0.69
C ARG A 136 -4.31 -11.37 1.42
N SER A 137 -3.18 -12.00 1.71
CA SER A 137 -2.02 -11.36 2.35
C SER A 137 -1.20 -10.46 1.42
N GLY A 138 -1.51 -10.45 0.13
CA GLY A 138 -0.61 -9.81 -0.82
C GLY A 138 0.70 -10.59 -1.01
N HIS A 139 1.72 -9.90 -1.49
CA HIS A 139 3.04 -10.49 -1.67
C HIS A 139 4.12 -9.40 -1.53
N LEU A 140 5.11 -9.67 -0.68
CA LEU A 140 6.33 -8.89 -0.55
C LEU A 140 7.51 -9.83 -0.74
N ARG A 141 8.42 -9.53 -1.69
CA ARG A 141 9.58 -10.38 -1.97
C ARG A 141 10.54 -10.43 -0.79
N GLU A 142 11.12 -11.60 -0.55
CA GLU A 142 12.20 -11.76 0.42
C GLU A 142 13.44 -10.96 0.02
N VAL A 143 14.09 -10.36 1.01
CA VAL A 143 15.26 -9.46 0.82
C VAL A 143 16.44 -10.18 0.16
N LYS A 144 16.57 -11.50 0.33
CA LYS A 144 17.73 -12.28 -0.12
C LYS A 144 17.79 -12.53 -1.63
N GLU A 145 16.66 -12.40 -2.33
CA GLU A 145 16.52 -12.81 -3.73
C GLU A 145 16.35 -11.64 -4.72
N THR A 146 16.59 -10.41 -4.28
CA THR A 146 16.26 -9.21 -5.07
C THR A 146 17.45 -8.68 -5.85
N ARG A 147 17.25 -8.51 -7.16
CA ARG A 147 18.18 -7.82 -8.05
C ARG A 147 18.09 -6.30 -7.85
N PRO A 148 19.13 -5.51 -8.20
CA PRO A 148 19.10 -4.05 -8.07
C PRO A 148 17.88 -3.37 -8.71
N VAL A 149 17.40 -3.90 -9.84
CA VAL A 149 16.21 -3.38 -10.52
C VAL A 149 14.93 -3.67 -9.74
N ASP A 150 14.81 -4.86 -9.13
CA ASP A 150 13.64 -5.23 -8.33
C ASP A 150 13.58 -4.39 -7.04
N GLN A 151 14.73 -4.05 -6.46
CA GLN A 151 14.81 -3.12 -5.33
C GLN A 151 14.34 -1.73 -5.72
N ALA A 152 14.81 -1.23 -6.86
CA ALA A 152 14.46 0.09 -7.36
C ALA A 152 12.97 0.21 -7.67
N THR A 153 12.36 -0.81 -8.30
CA THR A 153 10.93 -0.79 -8.64
C THR A 153 10.03 -0.84 -7.40
N LEU A 154 10.47 -1.49 -6.32
CA LEU A 154 9.73 -1.51 -5.06
C LEU A 154 9.55 -0.10 -4.47
N TYR A 155 10.53 0.79 -4.60
CA TYR A 155 10.45 2.15 -4.05
C TYR A 155 9.35 3.03 -4.66
N PHE A 156 8.79 2.62 -5.81
CA PHE A 156 7.62 3.26 -6.42
C PHE A 156 6.44 2.28 -6.62
N GLY A 157 6.43 1.16 -5.88
CA GLY A 157 5.30 0.27 -5.70
C GLY A 157 5.07 -0.76 -6.80
N GLN A 158 6.12 -1.15 -7.51
CA GLN A 158 6.13 -2.29 -8.41
C GLN A 158 6.92 -3.46 -7.82
N GLY A 159 6.58 -4.69 -8.22
CA GLY A 159 7.24 -5.90 -7.69
C GLY A 159 6.75 -6.34 -6.30
N MET A 160 5.68 -5.74 -5.79
CA MET A 160 4.89 -6.20 -4.65
C MET A 160 3.42 -6.26 -5.02
N LEU A 161 2.64 -7.01 -4.26
CA LEU A 161 1.18 -7.10 -4.42
C LEU A 161 0.50 -6.76 -3.10
N SER A 162 -0.52 -5.91 -3.15
CA SER A 162 -1.37 -5.60 -2.01
C SER A 162 -2.84 -5.54 -2.41
N SER A 163 -3.74 -5.85 -1.48
CA SER A 163 -5.17 -5.63 -1.65
C SER A 163 -5.55 -4.19 -1.30
N SER A 164 -6.73 -3.76 -1.73
CA SER A 164 -7.24 -2.42 -1.39
C SER A 164 -7.42 -2.25 0.12
N ILE A 165 -7.83 -3.31 0.83
CA ILE A 165 -7.98 -3.24 2.30
C ILE A 165 -6.62 -3.08 2.99
N GLN A 166 -5.58 -3.78 2.55
CA GLN A 166 -4.22 -3.57 3.08
C GLN A 166 -3.75 -2.14 2.85
N LEU A 167 -3.96 -1.60 1.64
CA LEU A 167 -3.52 -0.25 1.30
C LEU A 167 -4.21 0.81 2.14
N VAL A 168 -5.54 0.73 2.34
CA VAL A 168 -6.25 1.70 3.19
C VAL A 168 -5.87 1.56 4.65
N THR A 169 -5.65 0.33 5.14
CA THR A 169 -5.18 0.07 6.52
C THR A 169 -3.79 0.66 6.74
N ALA A 170 -2.86 0.43 5.81
CA ALA A 170 -1.53 1.02 5.88
C ALA A 170 -1.56 2.56 5.82
N MET A 171 -2.40 3.14 4.95
CA MET A 171 -2.55 4.60 4.86
C MET A 171 -3.12 5.19 6.15
N SER A 172 -3.98 4.45 6.85
CA SER A 172 -4.52 4.85 8.16
C SER A 172 -3.44 4.99 9.23
N VAL A 173 -2.36 4.22 9.15
CA VAL A 173 -1.20 4.36 10.07
C VAL A 173 -0.58 5.75 9.94
N ILE A 174 -0.44 6.26 8.72
CA ILE A 174 0.06 7.63 8.50
C ILE A 174 -0.93 8.66 9.04
N ALA A 175 -2.22 8.45 8.81
CA ALA A 175 -3.27 9.40 9.19
C ALA A 175 -3.52 9.49 10.71
N ASN A 176 -3.22 8.42 11.47
CA ASN A 176 -3.51 8.33 12.91
C ASN A 176 -2.28 8.49 13.82
N GLY A 177 -1.14 8.94 13.27
CA GLY A 177 0.08 9.15 14.03
C GLY A 177 0.88 7.88 14.32
N GLY A 178 0.80 6.85 13.46
CA GLY A 178 1.71 5.70 13.48
C GLY A 178 1.14 4.42 14.11
N LYS A 179 -0.19 4.31 14.29
CA LYS A 179 -0.82 3.13 14.91
C LYS A 179 -1.44 2.22 13.85
N LEU A 180 -0.99 0.96 13.78
CA LEU A 180 -1.64 -0.04 12.96
C LEU A 180 -2.92 -0.51 13.66
N VAL A 181 -4.07 -0.23 13.06
CA VAL A 181 -5.39 -0.63 13.56
C VAL A 181 -5.95 -1.78 12.73
N ARG A 182 -6.65 -2.71 13.38
CA ARG A 182 -7.34 -3.80 12.70
C ARG A 182 -8.64 -3.27 12.07
N PRO A 183 -8.86 -3.42 10.75
CA PRO A 183 -10.13 -3.04 10.14
C PRO A 183 -11.25 -4.01 10.58
N TYR A 184 -12.48 -3.50 10.68
CA TYR A 184 -13.66 -4.29 10.95
C TYR A 184 -14.91 -3.69 10.30
N ILE A 185 -15.90 -4.55 9.98
CA ILE A 185 -17.21 -4.18 9.45
C ILE A 185 -18.26 -4.36 10.55
N VAL A 186 -18.14 -5.44 11.35
CA VAL A 186 -19.08 -5.77 12.40
C VAL A 186 -18.49 -5.37 13.75
N CYS A 187 -19.10 -4.38 14.40
CA CYS A 187 -18.65 -3.90 15.70
C CYS A 187 -19.10 -4.85 16.82
N LEU A 188 -20.38 -5.24 16.84
CA LEU A 188 -20.97 -6.05 17.88
C LEU A 188 -22.18 -6.85 17.38
N LEU A 189 -22.19 -8.13 17.69
CA LEU A 189 -23.36 -8.98 17.50
C LEU A 189 -24.09 -9.14 18.84
N TYR A 190 -25.31 -8.61 18.95
CA TYR A 190 -26.17 -8.85 20.09
C TYR A 190 -26.94 -10.15 19.84
N THR A 191 -26.68 -11.16 20.64
CA THR A 191 -27.58 -12.31 20.75
C THR A 191 -28.59 -12.02 21.87
N SER A 192 -29.84 -11.69 21.54
CA SER A 192 -30.90 -11.70 22.53
C SER A 192 -31.11 -13.15 22.96
N PRO A 193 -31.24 -13.45 24.29
CA PRO A 193 -31.70 -14.76 24.73
C PRO A 193 -33.06 -15.02 24.06
N SER A 194 -33.20 -16.21 23.45
CA SER A 194 -34.48 -16.62 22.88
C SER A 194 -35.53 -16.65 23.97
N PRO A 195 -36.77 -16.14 23.76
CA PRO A 195 -37.85 -16.25 24.75
C PRO A 195 -38.28 -17.69 25.03
N ARG A 196 -37.57 -18.68 24.50
CA ARG A 196 -37.85 -20.12 24.62
C ARG A 196 -36.79 -20.89 25.40
N ASP A 197 -35.81 -20.24 26.00
CA ASP A 197 -34.80 -20.86 26.87
C ASP A 197 -35.19 -20.71 28.34
#